data_bff2b0aede70905b92d765d8a0261487
#
_entry.id   bff2b0aede70905b92d765d8a0261487
#
_cell.length_a   1.000
_cell.length_b   1.000
_cell.length_c   1.000
_cell.angle_alpha   90.00
_cell.angle_beta   90.00
_cell.angle_gamma   90.00
#
_symmetry.space_group_name_H-M   'P 1'
#
loop_
_entity.id
_entity.type
_entity.pdbx_description
1 polymer ?
#
loop_
_entity_poly.entity_id
_entity_poly.type
_entity_poly.pdbx_seq_one_letter_code
_entity_poly.pdbx_strand_id
1 'polypeptide(L)'
;MAQNTDRRRGTPRKAKSVPKVSQAPVQDTVRASQRKPRTRSQASAKTSGTSAHGTSAYRSPSEARAERLRRANHGTVDVKKTIRRVCIGLVAFMVVGLVAFFVLKNSSVFAITNITVDPTDHITNEDIQKLVAVPEGTTLLNMDEKQITENLKEDPWVASVSFERQFPNTLHITITEHKVAALVVPSAGSSAWYLSDEGTWLQKVDLSVGENSSLSAAALAQAEKDGVLLVSDVPATVNPVAGAPATDEVIKAVLTYQSTFTSELTSQIVSYSAASSDSINITLTNGIQVALGSPTQIEDKEKVILRMIEQYAGEMTYLNVRVPSSPTYRRVAGGNTQNGTGISTTSTSTNQSESTSQEEQGEKTSQTEEETSQTKKTETDQQSSSQ
;
A
#
# COMPACT_ATOMS: atom_id res chain seq x y z
N MET A 1 29.76 -58.97 9.17
CA MET A 1 29.88 -58.79 10.61
C MET A 1 29.21 -57.47 10.94
N ALA A 2 27.97 -57.48 11.31
CA ALA A 2 27.41 -57.71 12.64
C ALA A 2 27.74 -56.58 13.57
N GLN A 3 26.73 -55.89 13.91
CA GLN A 3 25.95 -55.61 15.13
C GLN A 3 26.13 -54.16 15.55
N ASN A 4 25.24 -53.47 16.20
CA ASN A 4 23.88 -53.68 16.65
C ASN A 4 23.42 -52.37 17.32
N THR A 5 22.19 -52.01 17.12
CA THR A 5 21.18 -51.40 18.04
C THR A 5 21.62 -50.34 19.06
N ASP A 6 20.94 -49.15 19.12
CA ASP A 6 19.94 -49.01 20.14
C ASP A 6 18.89 -47.90 19.88
N ARG A 7 17.66 -48.21 20.10
CA ARG A 7 16.46 -47.38 20.06
C ARG A 7 16.35 -46.57 21.36
N ARG A 8 16.13 -45.24 21.30
CA ARG A 8 15.38 -44.58 22.35
C ARG A 8 14.33 -43.63 21.73
N ARG A 9 13.08 -44.04 21.88
CA ARG A 9 11.87 -43.24 21.70
C ARG A 9 11.86 -42.12 22.76
N GLY A 10 11.77 -40.86 22.34
CA GLY A 10 11.42 -39.70 23.16
C GLY A 10 10.02 -39.26 22.83
N THR A 11 9.11 -39.38 23.79
CA THR A 11 7.71 -38.95 23.75
C THR A 11 7.54 -37.44 23.64
N PRO A 12 6.47 -36.93 22.98
CA PRO A 12 6.27 -35.48 22.87
C PRO A 12 5.73 -34.89 24.18
N ARG A 13 6.40 -33.87 24.67
CA ARG A 13 5.95 -33.05 25.80
C ARG A 13 4.76 -32.16 25.38
N LYS A 14 3.65 -32.31 26.09
CA LYS A 14 2.48 -31.45 26.09
C LYS A 14 2.85 -29.99 26.34
N ALA A 15 2.42 -29.11 25.46
CA ALA A 15 2.45 -27.65 25.67
C ALA A 15 1.49 -27.26 26.80
N LYS A 16 1.98 -26.49 27.76
CA LYS A 16 1.22 -25.88 28.85
C LYS A 16 0.43 -24.70 28.29
N SER A 17 -0.88 -24.75 28.51
CA SER A 17 -1.83 -23.68 28.29
C SER A 17 -1.54 -22.47 29.19
N VAL A 18 -1.49 -21.29 28.57
CA VAL A 18 -1.40 -19.97 29.24
C VAL A 18 -2.80 -19.61 29.77
N PRO A 19 -2.94 -19.14 31.03
CA PRO A 19 -4.25 -18.77 31.58
C PRO A 19 -4.71 -17.42 31.03
N LYS A 20 -5.97 -17.42 30.62
CA LYS A 20 -6.75 -16.27 30.17
C LYS A 20 -7.04 -15.36 31.38
N VAL A 21 -6.52 -14.15 31.35
CA VAL A 21 -6.85 -13.12 32.36
C VAL A 21 -8.25 -12.61 32.06
N SER A 22 -9.17 -12.91 32.99
CA SER A 22 -10.51 -12.37 33.08
C SER A 22 -10.44 -10.99 33.72
N GLN A 23 -10.83 -9.96 33.00
CA GLN A 23 -11.09 -8.63 33.57
C GLN A 23 -12.52 -8.59 34.07
N ALA A 24 -12.65 -8.43 35.38
CA ALA A 24 -13.91 -8.15 36.06
C ALA A 24 -14.26 -6.65 35.94
N PRO A 25 -15.54 -6.31 35.84
CA PRO A 25 -15.95 -4.89 35.85
C PRO A 25 -15.97 -4.33 37.28
N VAL A 26 -15.41 -3.16 37.39
CA VAL A 26 -15.41 -2.32 38.61
C VAL A 26 -16.83 -1.84 38.86
N GLN A 27 -17.39 -2.20 40.01
CA GLN A 27 -18.60 -1.62 40.56
C GLN A 27 -18.22 -0.43 41.42
N ASP A 28 -18.67 0.75 41.04
CA ASP A 28 -18.72 1.91 41.94
C ASP A 28 -20.02 1.87 42.73
N THR A 29 -19.84 1.62 44.01
CA THR A 29 -20.86 1.77 45.05
C THR A 29 -20.93 3.22 45.48
N VAL A 30 -22.05 3.86 45.24
CA VAL A 30 -22.44 5.02 46.07
C VAL A 30 -23.77 4.75 46.78
N ARG A 31 -23.63 4.60 48.06
CA ARG A 31 -24.60 4.37 49.09
C ARG A 31 -25.20 5.72 49.50
N ALA A 32 -26.51 5.87 49.41
CA ALA A 32 -27.24 6.81 50.28
C ALA A 32 -28.61 6.27 50.63
N SER A 33 -28.69 5.96 51.86
CA SER A 33 -29.90 5.67 52.67
C SER A 33 -30.75 6.93 52.84
N GLN A 34 -32.07 6.78 52.89
CA GLN A 34 -32.91 7.29 54.01
C GLN A 34 -34.40 7.12 53.66
N ARG A 35 -35.05 6.25 54.44
CA ARG A 35 -36.05 6.55 55.49
C ARG A 35 -37.39 7.13 55.01
N LYS A 36 -38.42 6.27 55.20
CA LYS A 36 -39.81 6.65 55.45
C LYS A 36 -39.89 7.59 56.66
N PRO A 37 -40.92 8.46 56.73
CA PRO A 37 -41.83 8.33 57.84
C PRO A 37 -43.33 8.32 57.45
N ARG A 38 -44.04 7.60 58.27
CA ARG A 38 -45.46 7.63 58.50
C ARG A 38 -45.81 8.93 59.17
N THR A 39 -46.89 9.60 58.85
CA THR A 39 -47.73 10.34 59.85
C THR A 39 -49.18 10.31 59.41
N ARG A 40 -49.91 10.06 60.36
CA ARG A 40 -51.33 9.97 60.64
C ARG A 40 -51.80 11.34 61.25
N SER A 41 -52.95 11.83 60.82
CA SER A 41 -53.90 12.65 61.58
C SER A 41 -55.11 12.87 60.67
N GLN A 42 -56.24 12.39 60.98
CA GLN A 42 -57.32 12.80 61.89
C GLN A 42 -57.68 14.29 61.82
N ALA A 43 -58.89 14.55 61.41
CA ALA A 43 -59.97 15.23 62.10
C ALA A 43 -61.01 15.68 61.08
N SER A 44 -62.20 15.18 61.14
CA SER A 44 -63.41 15.71 61.87
C SER A 44 -63.98 17.03 61.33
N ALA A 45 -65.19 16.99 60.79
CA ALA A 45 -66.41 17.60 61.39
C ALA A 45 -67.48 17.63 60.27
N LYS A 46 -68.59 17.00 60.57
CA LYS A 46 -69.98 17.52 60.86
C LYS A 46 -70.51 18.53 59.84
N THR A 47 -71.62 18.21 59.17
CA THR A 47 -72.98 18.48 59.59
C THR A 47 -74.03 18.01 58.58
N SER A 48 -75.01 17.33 59.12
CA SER A 48 -76.44 17.44 59.07
C SER A 48 -77.18 17.62 57.71
N GLY A 49 -78.03 16.68 57.45
CA GLY A 49 -79.44 17.04 57.22
C GLY A 49 -80.18 16.16 56.23
N THR A 50 -81.13 15.47 56.79
CA THR A 50 -82.50 15.28 56.32
C THR A 50 -82.85 14.05 55.47
N SER A 51 -83.68 13.29 56.04
CA SER A 51 -84.45 12.11 55.72
C SER A 51 -85.14 12.13 54.31
N ALA A 52 -85.14 11.03 53.67
CA ALA A 52 -86.31 10.54 52.91
C ALA A 52 -86.29 9.01 52.80
N HIS A 53 -87.35 8.44 53.18
CA HIS A 53 -87.69 7.05 53.14
C HIS A 53 -87.55 6.47 51.71
N GLY A 54 -86.88 5.36 51.58
CA GLY A 54 -86.85 4.54 50.35
C GLY A 54 -86.59 3.05 50.69
N THR A 55 -87.65 2.28 50.50
CA THR A 55 -87.76 0.83 50.74
C THR A 55 -86.57 0.04 50.36
N SER A 56 -85.95 -0.62 51.32
CA SER A 56 -84.92 -1.64 51.15
C SER A 56 -85.50 -2.88 50.49
N ALA A 57 -85.23 -3.07 49.21
CA ALA A 57 -85.39 -4.36 48.60
C ALA A 57 -84.16 -5.23 48.94
N TYR A 58 -84.40 -6.23 49.72
CA TYR A 58 -83.39 -7.25 50.13
C TYR A 58 -83.02 -8.09 48.92
N ARG A 59 -81.91 -7.77 48.24
CA ARG A 59 -81.32 -8.60 47.20
C ARG A 59 -80.58 -9.73 47.85
N SER A 60 -80.95 -10.96 47.50
CA SER A 60 -80.29 -12.14 47.99
C SER A 60 -78.79 -12.19 47.62
N PRO A 61 -77.92 -12.75 48.49
CA PRO A 61 -76.46 -12.83 48.20
C PRO A 61 -76.09 -13.64 46.97
N SER A 62 -77.00 -14.44 46.44
CA SER A 62 -76.85 -15.27 45.25
C SER A 62 -76.87 -14.44 43.96
N GLU A 63 -77.70 -13.39 43.87
CA GLU A 63 -77.77 -12.55 42.63
C GLU A 63 -76.58 -11.60 42.49
N ALA A 64 -76.04 -11.11 43.62
CA ALA A 64 -74.84 -10.29 43.62
C ALA A 64 -73.59 -11.09 43.20
N ARG A 65 -73.60 -12.38 43.48
CA ARG A 65 -72.48 -13.30 43.10
C ARG A 65 -72.58 -13.68 41.61
N ALA A 66 -73.79 -13.83 41.07
CA ALA A 66 -74.02 -14.12 39.67
C ALA A 66 -73.65 -12.94 38.78
N GLU A 67 -73.89 -11.69 39.23
CA GLU A 67 -73.55 -10.49 38.51
C GLU A 67 -72.04 -10.17 38.52
N ARG A 68 -71.32 -10.53 39.60
CA ARG A 68 -69.86 -10.46 39.67
C ARG A 68 -69.19 -11.48 38.75
N LEU A 69 -69.78 -12.70 38.64
CA LEU A 69 -69.26 -13.74 37.74
C LEU A 69 -69.53 -13.41 36.26
N ARG A 70 -70.67 -12.70 35.96
CA ARG A 70 -70.94 -12.23 34.58
C ARG A 70 -70.02 -11.09 34.14
N ARG A 71 -69.62 -10.18 35.08
CA ARG A 71 -68.65 -9.11 34.79
C ARG A 71 -67.18 -9.64 34.69
N ALA A 72 -66.82 -10.71 35.38
CA ALA A 72 -65.50 -11.32 35.26
C ALA A 72 -65.28 -12.08 33.94
N ASN A 73 -66.38 -12.41 33.22
CA ASN A 73 -66.25 -13.17 31.97
C ASN A 73 -66.29 -12.29 30.69
N HIS A 74 -66.25 -10.97 30.82
CA HIS A 74 -66.18 -10.06 29.69
C HIS A 74 -64.78 -9.46 29.47
N GLY A 75 -63.73 -10.32 29.44
CA GLY A 75 -62.38 -9.79 29.24
C GLY A 75 -61.28 -10.83 29.02
N THR A 76 -61.56 -12.06 28.70
CA THR A 76 -60.51 -12.90 28.15
C THR A 76 -60.32 -12.56 26.67
N VAL A 77 -59.58 -11.45 26.45
CA VAL A 77 -58.98 -11.19 25.19
C VAL A 77 -58.19 -12.46 24.85
N ASP A 78 -58.59 -13.11 23.78
CA ASP A 78 -57.99 -14.36 23.33
C ASP A 78 -56.55 -14.00 22.88
N VAL A 79 -55.62 -13.97 23.87
CA VAL A 79 -54.24 -13.50 23.72
C VAL A 79 -53.57 -14.22 22.57
N LYS A 80 -53.89 -15.50 22.36
CA LYS A 80 -53.39 -16.30 21.23
C LYS A 80 -53.89 -15.75 19.88
N LYS A 81 -55.15 -15.31 19.77
CA LYS A 81 -55.68 -14.70 18.53
C LYS A 81 -55.14 -13.31 18.30
N THR A 82 -54.89 -12.54 19.37
CA THR A 82 -54.30 -11.21 19.27
C THR A 82 -52.83 -11.32 18.87
N ILE A 83 -52.03 -12.21 19.49
CA ILE A 83 -50.63 -12.46 19.12
C ILE A 83 -50.56 -12.92 17.66
N ARG A 84 -51.39 -13.84 17.25
CA ARG A 84 -51.42 -14.33 15.84
C ARG A 84 -51.72 -13.21 14.87
N ARG A 85 -52.66 -12.30 15.20
CA ARG A 85 -52.99 -11.12 14.32
C ARG A 85 -51.81 -10.14 14.25
N VAL A 86 -51.14 -9.91 15.38
CA VAL A 86 -49.93 -9.06 15.43
C VAL A 86 -48.80 -9.69 14.63
N CYS A 87 -48.56 -10.99 14.77
CA CYS A 87 -47.55 -11.71 13.98
C CYS A 87 -47.86 -11.67 12.47
N ILE A 88 -49.12 -11.89 12.08
CA ILE A 88 -49.53 -11.80 10.67
C ILE A 88 -49.37 -10.36 10.16
N GLY A 89 -49.69 -9.35 10.97
CA GLY A 89 -49.48 -7.94 10.62
C GLY A 89 -48.00 -7.61 10.42
N LEU A 90 -47.12 -8.10 11.30
CA LEU A 90 -45.66 -7.93 11.16
C LEU A 90 -45.12 -8.62 9.90
N VAL A 91 -45.57 -9.84 9.61
CA VAL A 91 -45.15 -10.55 8.41
C VAL A 91 -45.64 -9.83 7.15
N ALA A 92 -46.92 -9.36 7.14
CA ALA A 92 -47.48 -8.60 6.04
C ALA A 92 -46.71 -7.27 5.84
N PHE A 93 -46.38 -6.56 6.92
CA PHE A 93 -45.57 -5.34 6.89
C PHE A 93 -44.16 -5.62 6.33
N MET A 94 -43.52 -6.73 6.75
CA MET A 94 -42.22 -7.14 6.24
C MET A 94 -42.27 -7.48 4.75
N VAL A 95 -43.33 -8.17 4.30
CA VAL A 95 -43.50 -8.48 2.87
C VAL A 95 -43.74 -7.21 2.03
N VAL A 96 -44.57 -6.29 2.50
CA VAL A 96 -44.78 -5.00 1.83
C VAL A 96 -43.49 -4.18 1.78
N GLY A 97 -42.72 -4.17 2.88
CA GLY A 97 -41.41 -3.53 2.94
C GLY A 97 -40.39 -4.15 1.95
N LEU A 98 -40.36 -5.46 1.83
CA LEU A 98 -39.54 -6.18 0.85
C LEU A 98 -39.94 -5.83 -0.59
N VAL A 99 -41.24 -5.86 -0.91
CA VAL A 99 -41.73 -5.49 -2.24
C VAL A 99 -41.41 -4.03 -2.56
N ALA A 100 -41.65 -3.12 -1.62
CA ALA A 100 -41.29 -1.71 -1.79
C ALA A 100 -39.78 -1.55 -2.00
N PHE A 101 -38.95 -2.24 -1.25
CA PHE A 101 -37.50 -2.22 -1.43
C PHE A 101 -37.07 -2.72 -2.83
N PHE A 102 -37.64 -3.82 -3.33
CA PHE A 102 -37.36 -4.32 -4.68
C PHE A 102 -37.82 -3.36 -5.77
N VAL A 103 -38.98 -2.70 -5.60
CA VAL A 103 -39.47 -1.69 -6.55
C VAL A 103 -38.56 -0.45 -6.53
N LEU A 104 -38.14 0.03 -5.35
CA LEU A 104 -37.23 1.17 -5.27
C LEU A 104 -35.85 0.84 -5.86
N LYS A 105 -35.34 -0.37 -5.59
CA LYS A 105 -34.01 -0.81 -6.08
C LYS A 105 -33.90 -0.74 -7.60
N ASN A 106 -35.00 -0.97 -8.33
CA ASN A 106 -35.04 -0.95 -9.79
C ASN A 106 -35.79 0.28 -10.35
N SER A 107 -36.06 1.28 -9.51
CA SER A 107 -36.78 2.48 -9.95
C SER A 107 -35.87 3.40 -10.76
N SER A 108 -36.36 3.90 -11.89
CA SER A 108 -35.67 4.89 -12.74
C SER A 108 -35.34 6.20 -12.02
N VAL A 109 -35.97 6.46 -10.86
CA VAL A 109 -35.64 7.62 -10.01
C VAL A 109 -34.23 7.57 -9.49
N PHE A 110 -33.73 6.37 -9.24
CA PHE A 110 -32.36 6.14 -8.74
C PHE A 110 -31.39 5.68 -9.84
N ALA A 111 -31.80 5.74 -11.12
CA ALA A 111 -30.90 5.42 -12.23
C ALA A 111 -29.71 6.39 -12.22
N ILE A 112 -28.50 5.84 -12.39
CA ILE A 112 -27.27 6.64 -12.47
C ILE A 112 -27.31 7.39 -13.80
N THR A 113 -27.48 8.71 -13.75
CA THR A 113 -27.47 9.60 -14.91
C THR A 113 -26.27 10.52 -14.92
N ASN A 114 -25.69 10.77 -13.75
CA ASN A 114 -24.51 11.60 -13.60
C ASN A 114 -23.42 10.82 -12.91
N ILE A 115 -22.22 10.82 -13.49
CA ILE A 115 -21.01 10.29 -12.88
C ILE A 115 -20.06 11.45 -12.73
N THR A 116 -19.63 11.73 -11.51
CA THR A 116 -18.62 12.73 -11.19
C THR A 116 -17.38 12.02 -10.65
N VAL A 117 -16.21 12.46 -11.10
CA VAL A 117 -14.94 11.88 -10.71
C VAL A 117 -14.05 13.00 -10.21
N ASP A 118 -13.31 12.75 -9.14
CA ASP A 118 -12.28 13.68 -8.68
C ASP A 118 -11.13 13.76 -9.70
N PRO A 119 -10.47 14.92 -9.85
CA PRO A 119 -9.31 15.06 -10.71
C PRO A 119 -8.20 14.10 -10.30
N THR A 120 -7.58 13.47 -11.28
CA THR A 120 -6.44 12.58 -11.14
C THR A 120 -5.27 13.12 -11.96
N ASP A 121 -4.02 12.76 -11.59
CA ASP A 121 -2.83 13.30 -12.24
C ASP A 121 -2.46 12.55 -13.53
N HIS A 122 -2.73 11.23 -13.58
CA HIS A 122 -2.28 10.35 -14.67
C HIS A 122 -3.43 9.77 -15.48
N ILE A 123 -4.64 9.67 -14.93
CA ILE A 123 -5.78 9.03 -15.56
C ILE A 123 -6.75 10.10 -16.05
N THR A 124 -7.10 10.08 -17.35
CA THR A 124 -8.03 11.06 -17.88
C THR A 124 -9.49 10.71 -17.54
N ASN A 125 -10.32 11.75 -17.40
CA ASN A 125 -11.75 11.54 -17.17
C ASN A 125 -12.42 10.70 -18.28
N GLU A 126 -11.90 10.76 -19.51
CA GLU A 126 -12.41 9.97 -20.63
C GLU A 126 -12.10 8.47 -20.46
N ASP A 127 -10.91 8.15 -19.97
CA ASP A 127 -10.53 6.76 -19.73
C ASP A 127 -11.29 6.19 -18.53
N ILE A 128 -11.49 6.98 -17.49
CA ILE A 128 -12.33 6.60 -16.34
C ILE A 128 -13.76 6.29 -16.79
N GLN A 129 -14.36 7.14 -17.62
CA GLN A 129 -15.73 6.91 -18.13
C GLN A 129 -15.84 5.63 -18.97
N LYS A 130 -14.80 5.30 -19.77
CA LYS A 130 -14.75 4.04 -20.54
C LYS A 130 -14.65 2.82 -19.62
N LEU A 131 -13.82 2.91 -18.57
CA LEU A 131 -13.58 1.80 -17.63
C LEU A 131 -14.76 1.58 -16.68
N VAL A 132 -15.42 2.65 -16.24
CA VAL A 132 -16.60 2.56 -15.36
C VAL A 132 -17.75 1.79 -16.01
N ALA A 133 -17.97 1.96 -17.32
CA ALA A 133 -18.89 1.20 -18.19
C ALA A 133 -20.19 0.76 -17.47
N VAL A 134 -20.91 1.69 -16.83
CA VAL A 134 -22.16 1.39 -16.10
C VAL A 134 -23.25 0.98 -17.11
N PRO A 135 -23.82 -0.24 -17.01
CA PRO A 135 -24.89 -0.66 -17.90
C PRO A 135 -26.13 0.25 -17.79
N GLU A 136 -26.81 0.48 -18.90
CA GLU A 136 -28.06 1.24 -18.91
C GLU A 136 -29.09 0.64 -17.95
N GLY A 137 -29.75 1.48 -17.18
CA GLY A 137 -30.75 1.06 -16.18
C GLY A 137 -30.17 0.66 -14.83
N THR A 138 -28.83 0.75 -14.66
CA THR A 138 -28.19 0.58 -13.34
C THR A 138 -28.59 1.74 -12.43
N THR A 139 -28.96 1.40 -11.19
CA THR A 139 -29.35 2.38 -10.18
C THR A 139 -28.29 2.47 -9.08
N LEU A 140 -28.28 3.57 -8.32
CA LEU A 140 -27.43 3.72 -7.14
C LEU A 140 -27.61 2.61 -6.09
N LEU A 141 -28.76 1.88 -6.14
CA LEU A 141 -29.09 0.82 -5.19
C LEU A 141 -28.75 -0.60 -5.68
N ASN A 142 -28.51 -0.77 -7.00
CA ASN A 142 -28.22 -2.09 -7.59
C ASN A 142 -26.87 -2.16 -8.32
N MET A 143 -26.09 -1.08 -8.33
CA MET A 143 -24.76 -1.07 -8.93
C MET A 143 -23.82 -2.10 -8.28
N ASP A 144 -23.00 -2.73 -9.09
CA ASP A 144 -21.95 -3.64 -8.65
C ASP A 144 -20.63 -2.87 -8.51
N GLU A 145 -20.38 -2.36 -7.28
CA GLU A 145 -19.15 -1.63 -6.95
C GLU A 145 -17.90 -2.46 -7.18
N LYS A 146 -18.00 -3.79 -6.99
CA LYS A 146 -16.87 -4.68 -7.14
C LYS A 146 -16.45 -4.77 -8.61
N GLN A 147 -17.41 -4.97 -9.50
CA GLN A 147 -17.14 -5.03 -10.93
C GLN A 147 -16.58 -3.70 -11.46
N ILE A 148 -17.15 -2.57 -11.04
CA ILE A 148 -16.63 -1.25 -11.42
C ILE A 148 -15.21 -1.05 -10.91
N THR A 149 -14.91 -1.49 -9.67
CA THR A 149 -13.57 -1.43 -9.10
C THR A 149 -12.58 -2.30 -9.88
N GLU A 150 -12.99 -3.52 -10.27
CA GLU A 150 -12.17 -4.42 -11.06
C GLU A 150 -11.86 -3.82 -12.43
N ASN A 151 -12.85 -3.25 -13.10
CA ASN A 151 -12.67 -2.56 -14.38
C ASN A 151 -11.72 -1.36 -14.25
N LEU A 152 -11.90 -0.52 -13.23
CA LEU A 152 -11.05 0.64 -13.01
C LEU A 152 -9.60 0.24 -12.67
N LYS A 153 -9.40 -0.90 -12.02
CA LYS A 153 -8.07 -1.46 -11.72
C LYS A 153 -7.39 -2.10 -12.94
N GLU A 154 -8.03 -2.14 -14.09
CA GLU A 154 -7.34 -2.45 -15.36
C GLU A 154 -6.33 -1.35 -15.73
N ASP A 155 -6.55 -0.13 -15.26
CA ASP A 155 -5.56 0.92 -15.35
C ASP A 155 -4.51 0.75 -14.23
N PRO A 156 -3.22 0.63 -14.59
CA PRO A 156 -2.13 0.40 -13.63
C PRO A 156 -1.94 1.50 -12.58
N TRP A 157 -2.44 2.70 -12.84
CA TRP A 157 -2.34 3.83 -11.91
C TRP A 157 -3.36 3.77 -10.79
N VAL A 158 -4.41 2.96 -10.90
CA VAL A 158 -5.47 2.86 -9.91
C VAL A 158 -5.07 1.98 -8.72
N ALA A 159 -4.76 2.59 -7.59
CA ALA A 159 -4.50 1.90 -6.33
C ALA A 159 -5.82 1.49 -5.65
N SER A 160 -6.73 2.45 -5.46
CA SER A 160 -8.02 2.20 -4.83
C SER A 160 -9.10 3.10 -5.38
N VAL A 161 -10.35 2.63 -5.24
CA VAL A 161 -11.55 3.33 -5.69
C VAL A 161 -12.53 3.39 -4.54
N SER A 162 -13.16 4.53 -4.35
CA SER A 162 -14.27 4.70 -3.42
C SER A 162 -15.47 5.32 -4.12
N PHE A 163 -16.66 4.94 -3.65
CA PHE A 163 -17.92 5.34 -4.25
C PHE A 163 -18.78 6.08 -3.24
N GLU A 164 -19.25 7.26 -3.61
CA GLU A 164 -20.23 8.02 -2.85
C GLU A 164 -21.53 8.15 -3.65
N ARG A 165 -22.63 7.66 -3.06
CA ARG A 165 -23.95 7.69 -3.70
C ARG A 165 -24.65 9.00 -3.34
N GLN A 166 -24.68 9.91 -4.28
CA GLN A 166 -25.36 11.21 -4.14
C GLN A 166 -26.77 11.10 -4.73
N PHE A 167 -27.76 10.83 -3.87
CA PHE A 167 -29.15 10.68 -4.28
C PHE A 167 -29.70 11.99 -4.86
N PRO A 168 -30.60 11.92 -5.90
CA PRO A 168 -31.24 10.69 -6.35
C PRO A 168 -30.50 9.89 -7.44
N ASN A 169 -29.58 10.48 -8.21
CA ASN A 169 -29.11 9.90 -9.47
C ASN A 169 -27.63 10.16 -9.82
N THR A 170 -26.84 10.62 -8.86
CA THR A 170 -25.42 10.93 -9.08
C THR A 170 -24.53 9.93 -8.36
N LEU A 171 -23.56 9.36 -9.08
CA LEU A 171 -22.49 8.56 -8.53
C LEU A 171 -21.21 9.38 -8.53
N HIS A 172 -20.65 9.61 -7.35
CA HIS A 172 -19.35 10.24 -7.20
C HIS A 172 -18.29 9.16 -6.96
N ILE A 173 -17.22 9.19 -7.75
CA ILE A 173 -16.12 8.22 -7.72
C ILE A 173 -14.85 8.97 -7.37
N THR A 174 -14.20 8.54 -6.29
CA THR A 174 -12.88 9.02 -5.91
C THR A 174 -11.87 7.92 -6.19
N ILE A 175 -10.89 8.21 -7.02
CA ILE A 175 -9.79 7.32 -7.36
C ILE A 175 -8.54 7.78 -6.61
N THR A 176 -7.88 6.84 -5.94
CA THR A 176 -6.56 7.07 -5.38
C THR A 176 -5.54 6.43 -6.30
N GLU A 177 -4.62 7.22 -6.82
CA GLU A 177 -3.54 6.73 -7.67
C GLU A 177 -2.40 6.12 -6.83
N HIS A 178 -1.69 5.18 -7.44
CA HIS A 178 -0.44 4.67 -6.89
C HIS A 178 0.62 5.77 -6.83
N LYS A 179 1.37 5.80 -5.74
CA LYS A 179 2.55 6.67 -5.62
C LYS A 179 3.74 6.00 -6.29
N VAL A 180 4.44 6.75 -7.13
CA VAL A 180 5.69 6.26 -7.73
C VAL A 180 6.78 6.24 -6.68
N ALA A 181 7.36 5.08 -6.40
CA ALA A 181 8.48 4.92 -5.49
C ALA A 181 9.82 4.97 -6.21
N ALA A 182 9.89 4.43 -7.43
CA ALA A 182 11.14 4.33 -8.17
C ALA A 182 10.95 4.32 -9.68
N LEU A 183 11.97 4.79 -10.38
CA LEU A 183 12.21 4.56 -11.81
C LEU A 183 13.20 3.41 -11.94
N VAL A 184 12.75 2.28 -12.46
CA VAL A 184 13.54 1.04 -12.58
C VAL A 184 14.07 0.90 -13.98
N VAL A 185 15.37 0.69 -14.12
CA VAL A 185 16.06 0.50 -15.40
C VAL A 185 16.63 -0.91 -15.46
N PRO A 186 16.04 -1.82 -16.27
CA PRO A 186 16.63 -3.12 -16.52
C PRO A 186 17.97 -2.99 -17.26
N SER A 187 18.91 -3.87 -16.96
CA SER A 187 20.24 -3.88 -17.58
C SER A 187 20.21 -4.20 -19.08
N ALA A 188 19.13 -4.77 -19.57
CA ALA A 188 18.88 -4.99 -20.99
C ALA A 188 17.73 -4.09 -21.46
N GLY A 189 18.03 -3.20 -22.40
CA GLY A 189 17.03 -2.32 -23.01
C GLY A 189 17.32 -0.83 -22.84
N SER A 190 16.51 -0.01 -23.51
CA SER A 190 16.59 1.47 -23.47
C SER A 190 15.39 2.11 -22.76
N SER A 191 14.59 1.32 -22.09
CA SER A 191 13.37 1.78 -21.43
C SER A 191 13.44 1.56 -19.93
N ALA A 192 12.84 2.49 -19.20
CA ALA A 192 12.62 2.39 -17.78
C ALA A 192 11.15 2.09 -17.47
N TRP A 193 10.88 1.79 -16.21
CA TRP A 193 9.53 1.54 -15.73
C TRP A 193 9.29 2.23 -14.38
N TYR A 194 8.15 2.85 -14.23
CA TYR A 194 7.72 3.30 -12.91
C TYR A 194 7.25 2.12 -12.08
N LEU A 195 7.69 2.11 -10.84
CA LEU A 195 7.30 1.14 -9.80
C LEU A 195 6.64 1.89 -8.66
N SER A 196 5.48 1.41 -8.23
CA SER A 196 4.79 1.98 -7.07
C SER A 196 5.44 1.58 -5.75
N ASP A 197 5.10 2.31 -4.68
CA ASP A 197 5.49 1.99 -3.31
C ASP A 197 4.89 0.65 -2.81
N GLU A 198 3.78 0.22 -3.39
CA GLU A 198 3.18 -1.09 -3.14
C GLU A 198 3.78 -2.22 -3.99
N GLY A 199 4.71 -1.89 -4.89
CA GLY A 199 5.40 -2.85 -5.76
C GLY A 199 4.61 -3.26 -6.99
N THR A 200 3.77 -2.39 -7.53
CA THR A 200 3.06 -2.59 -8.81
C THR A 200 3.80 -1.88 -9.93
N TRP A 201 3.98 -2.54 -11.07
CA TRP A 201 4.52 -1.93 -12.27
C TRP A 201 3.47 -0.99 -12.89
N LEU A 202 3.79 0.29 -13.02
CA LEU A 202 2.83 1.30 -13.50
C LEU A 202 2.93 1.48 -15.00
N GLN A 203 3.94 2.17 -15.45
CA GLN A 203 4.08 2.59 -16.84
C GLN A 203 5.51 2.46 -17.33
N LYS A 204 5.65 2.09 -18.60
CA LYS A 204 6.92 2.13 -19.32
C LYS A 204 7.29 3.59 -19.64
N VAL A 205 8.55 3.92 -19.46
CA VAL A 205 9.12 5.23 -19.77
C VAL A 205 10.21 5.05 -20.82
N ASP A 206 10.07 5.69 -21.95
CA ASP A 206 11.10 5.70 -22.97
C ASP A 206 12.09 6.83 -22.69
N LEU A 207 13.33 6.44 -22.36
CA LEU A 207 14.37 7.40 -21.99
C LEU A 207 14.95 8.05 -23.27
N SER A 208 14.94 9.38 -23.29
CA SER A 208 15.58 10.15 -24.35
C SER A 208 17.09 10.23 -24.09
N VAL A 209 17.85 9.38 -24.76
CA VAL A 209 19.32 9.40 -24.69
C VAL A 209 19.84 10.39 -25.74
N GLY A 210 20.42 11.50 -25.30
CA GLY A 210 21.08 12.43 -26.18
C GLY A 210 22.37 11.87 -26.77
N GLU A 211 22.86 12.42 -27.88
CA GLU A 211 24.04 11.92 -28.62
C GLU A 211 25.31 11.76 -27.75
N ASN A 212 25.42 12.52 -26.66
CA ASN A 212 26.58 12.51 -25.75
C ASN A 212 26.23 12.05 -24.31
N SER A 213 25.04 11.49 -24.08
CA SER A 213 24.60 11.03 -22.74
C SER A 213 24.48 9.52 -22.68
N SER A 214 24.83 8.93 -21.54
CA SER A 214 24.58 7.52 -21.27
C SER A 214 23.13 7.29 -20.88
N LEU A 215 22.63 6.06 -21.09
CA LEU A 215 21.30 5.66 -20.62
C LEU A 215 21.12 5.91 -19.11
N SER A 216 22.17 5.65 -18.32
CA SER A 216 22.14 5.87 -16.88
C SER A 216 22.00 7.35 -16.50
N ALA A 217 22.66 8.24 -17.27
CA ALA A 217 22.53 9.69 -17.06
C ALA A 217 21.14 10.19 -17.44
N ALA A 218 20.57 9.69 -18.54
CA ALA A 218 19.19 10.00 -18.94
C ALA A 218 18.16 9.51 -17.91
N ALA A 219 18.37 8.31 -17.38
CA ALA A 219 17.50 7.74 -16.35
C ALA A 219 17.57 8.52 -15.04
N LEU A 220 18.78 8.95 -14.65
CA LEU A 220 18.95 9.78 -13.45
C LEU A 220 18.25 11.13 -13.62
N ALA A 221 18.47 11.81 -14.75
CA ALA A 221 17.82 13.09 -15.03
C ALA A 221 16.29 12.99 -15.04
N GLN A 222 15.75 11.86 -15.55
CA GLN A 222 14.31 11.60 -15.50
C GLN A 222 13.84 11.36 -14.07
N ALA A 223 14.55 10.54 -13.29
CA ALA A 223 14.21 10.27 -11.91
C ALA A 223 14.25 11.54 -11.03
N GLU A 224 15.26 12.39 -11.24
CA GLU A 224 15.37 13.69 -10.55
C GLU A 224 14.22 14.64 -10.93
N LYS A 225 13.87 14.70 -12.21
CA LYS A 225 12.75 15.52 -12.71
C LYS A 225 11.43 15.10 -12.08
N ASP A 226 11.20 13.81 -11.93
CA ASP A 226 9.96 13.22 -11.40
C ASP A 226 9.98 13.14 -9.86
N GLY A 227 11.12 13.44 -9.23
CA GLY A 227 11.28 13.39 -7.77
C GLY A 227 11.23 11.97 -7.20
N VAL A 228 11.64 10.95 -7.99
CA VAL A 228 11.60 9.54 -7.60
C VAL A 228 13.01 8.95 -7.54
N LEU A 229 13.16 7.82 -6.85
CA LEU A 229 14.46 7.14 -6.75
C LEU A 229 14.77 6.37 -8.04
N LEU A 230 16.02 6.37 -8.46
CA LEU A 230 16.49 5.54 -9.55
C LEU A 230 16.90 4.15 -9.03
N VAL A 231 16.45 3.09 -9.70
CA VAL A 231 16.93 1.72 -9.49
C VAL A 231 17.56 1.23 -10.79
N SER A 232 18.89 1.11 -10.81
CA SER A 232 19.68 0.68 -11.96
C SER A 232 20.19 -0.75 -11.82
N ASP A 233 20.81 -1.26 -12.89
CA ASP A 233 21.48 -2.56 -12.96
C ASP A 233 20.57 -3.78 -12.67
N VAL A 234 19.26 -3.58 -12.76
CA VAL A 234 18.29 -4.66 -12.53
C VAL A 234 18.47 -5.76 -13.57
N PRO A 235 18.53 -7.05 -13.18
CA PRO A 235 18.74 -8.14 -14.11
C PRO A 235 17.72 -8.16 -15.26
N ALA A 236 18.17 -8.53 -16.45
CA ALA A 236 17.32 -8.66 -17.64
C ALA A 236 16.22 -9.74 -17.52
N THR A 237 16.29 -10.56 -16.48
CA THR A 237 15.25 -11.56 -16.16
C THR A 237 14.00 -10.92 -15.55
N VAL A 238 14.10 -9.71 -15.03
CA VAL A 238 12.95 -8.93 -14.57
C VAL A 238 12.17 -8.45 -15.79
N ASN A 239 10.93 -8.84 -15.88
CA ASN A 239 10.05 -8.51 -17.00
C ASN A 239 8.83 -7.71 -16.51
N PRO A 240 8.91 -6.39 -16.48
CA PRO A 240 7.81 -5.55 -16.04
C PRO A 240 6.59 -5.69 -16.95
N VAL A 241 5.42 -5.79 -16.33
CA VAL A 241 4.11 -5.78 -17.02
C VAL A 241 3.22 -4.78 -16.31
N ALA A 242 2.69 -3.80 -17.03
CA ALA A 242 1.82 -2.77 -16.46
C ALA A 242 0.63 -3.38 -15.69
N GLY A 243 0.38 -2.90 -14.49
CA GLY A 243 -0.66 -3.40 -13.58
C GLY A 243 -0.29 -4.68 -12.83
N ALA A 244 0.81 -5.34 -13.17
CA ALA A 244 1.23 -6.55 -12.48
C ALA A 244 2.10 -6.24 -11.24
N PRO A 245 2.01 -7.07 -10.19
CA PRO A 245 2.90 -6.93 -9.04
C PRO A 245 4.33 -7.34 -9.40
N ALA A 246 5.32 -6.60 -8.89
CA ALA A 246 6.73 -6.94 -9.00
C ALA A 246 7.05 -8.11 -8.06
N THR A 247 7.10 -9.31 -8.61
CA THR A 247 7.33 -10.54 -7.84
C THR A 247 8.79 -10.91 -7.71
N ASP A 248 9.66 -10.24 -8.43
CA ASP A 248 11.09 -10.49 -8.48
C ASP A 248 11.76 -10.22 -7.13
N GLU A 249 12.62 -11.15 -6.69
CA GLU A 249 13.31 -11.03 -5.39
C GLU A 249 14.21 -9.79 -5.29
N VAL A 250 14.82 -9.39 -6.40
CA VAL A 250 15.67 -8.20 -6.45
C VAL A 250 14.86 -6.93 -6.22
N ILE A 251 13.68 -6.81 -6.82
CA ILE A 251 12.80 -5.67 -6.63
C ILE A 251 12.24 -5.65 -5.21
N LYS A 252 11.81 -6.80 -4.69
CA LYS A 252 11.38 -6.92 -3.29
C LYS A 252 12.47 -6.53 -2.30
N ALA A 253 13.72 -6.87 -2.59
CA ALA A 253 14.86 -6.50 -1.75
C ALA A 253 15.04 -4.97 -1.71
N VAL A 254 14.92 -4.28 -2.85
CA VAL A 254 14.98 -2.81 -2.91
C VAL A 254 13.83 -2.18 -2.14
N LEU A 255 12.58 -2.62 -2.38
CA LEU A 255 11.40 -2.11 -1.67
C LEU A 255 11.49 -2.35 -0.16
N THR A 256 12.07 -3.48 0.26
CA THR A 256 12.30 -3.76 1.68
C THR A 256 13.26 -2.76 2.30
N TYR A 257 14.34 -2.40 1.61
CA TYR A 257 15.25 -1.34 2.07
C TYR A 257 14.53 0.01 2.12
N GLN A 258 13.82 0.40 1.06
CA GLN A 258 13.09 1.68 1.00
C GLN A 258 12.07 1.83 2.12
N SER A 259 11.32 0.77 2.43
CA SER A 259 10.30 0.79 3.47
C SER A 259 10.84 0.71 4.90
N THR A 260 12.07 0.22 5.08
CA THR A 260 12.67 0.01 6.41
C THR A 260 13.59 1.16 6.82
N PHE A 261 14.30 1.77 5.87
CA PHE A 261 15.17 2.91 6.17
C PHE A 261 14.37 4.10 6.67
N THR A 262 14.95 4.81 7.64
CA THR A 262 14.37 6.06 8.14
C THR A 262 14.46 7.18 7.10
N SER A 263 13.66 8.22 7.28
CA SER A 263 13.70 9.41 6.42
C SER A 263 15.07 10.11 6.44
N GLU A 264 15.85 9.95 7.52
CA GLU A 264 17.19 10.52 7.66
C GLU A 264 18.16 9.94 6.64
N LEU A 265 18.14 8.63 6.41
CA LEU A 265 18.98 8.01 5.38
C LEU A 265 18.34 8.10 4.00
N THR A 266 17.03 7.86 3.88
CA THR A 266 16.32 7.85 2.59
C THR A 266 16.45 9.18 1.85
N SER A 267 16.41 10.31 2.56
CA SER A 267 16.60 11.64 1.96
C SER A 267 17.99 11.89 1.38
N GLN A 268 18.97 11.06 1.73
CA GLN A 268 20.34 11.12 1.24
C GLN A 268 20.61 10.15 0.08
N ILE A 269 19.66 9.26 -0.24
CA ILE A 269 19.84 8.27 -1.31
C ILE A 269 19.42 8.88 -2.65
N VAL A 270 20.30 8.80 -3.64
CA VAL A 270 20.05 9.23 -5.03
C VAL A 270 19.61 8.05 -5.88
N SER A 271 20.27 6.91 -5.71
CA SER A 271 19.98 5.75 -6.53
C SER A 271 20.30 4.42 -5.81
N TYR A 272 19.61 3.39 -6.26
CA TYR A 272 19.94 1.99 -5.98
C TYR A 272 20.56 1.34 -7.23
N SER A 273 21.56 0.48 -7.03
CA SER A 273 22.06 -0.47 -8.03
C SER A 273 21.75 -1.87 -7.53
N ALA A 274 20.96 -2.62 -8.28
CA ALA A 274 20.35 -3.87 -7.83
C ALA A 274 20.66 -5.03 -8.79
N ALA A 275 21.93 -5.47 -8.83
CA ALA A 275 22.37 -6.54 -9.71
C ALA A 275 21.83 -7.94 -9.30
N SER A 276 21.53 -8.13 -8.02
CA SER A 276 20.87 -9.31 -7.47
C SER A 276 20.29 -8.98 -6.08
N SER A 277 19.46 -9.85 -5.52
CA SER A 277 18.85 -9.64 -4.19
C SER A 277 19.84 -9.59 -3.05
N ASP A 278 21.05 -10.08 -3.23
CA ASP A 278 22.15 -10.06 -2.27
C ASP A 278 23.29 -9.09 -2.67
N SER A 279 23.13 -8.36 -3.76
CA SER A 279 24.07 -7.36 -4.26
C SER A 279 23.38 -6.02 -4.51
N ILE A 280 22.75 -5.48 -3.46
CA ILE A 280 22.14 -4.17 -3.47
C ILE A 280 23.18 -3.14 -3.02
N ASN A 281 23.31 -2.07 -3.78
CA ASN A 281 24.15 -0.92 -3.45
C ASN A 281 23.29 0.35 -3.51
N ILE A 282 23.69 1.38 -2.78
CA ILE A 282 23.10 2.72 -2.89
C ILE A 282 24.19 3.74 -3.18
N THR A 283 23.77 4.81 -3.83
CA THR A 283 24.60 6.00 -4.00
C THR A 283 23.94 7.15 -3.25
N LEU A 284 24.73 7.84 -2.45
CA LEU A 284 24.28 8.96 -1.64
C LEU A 284 24.50 10.29 -2.35
N THR A 285 23.81 11.35 -1.92
CA THR A 285 23.91 12.72 -2.45
C THR A 285 25.32 13.29 -2.40
N ASN A 286 26.14 12.84 -1.45
CA ASN A 286 27.56 13.20 -1.34
C ASN A 286 28.50 12.35 -2.22
N GLY A 287 27.95 11.49 -3.09
CA GLY A 287 28.70 10.63 -4.00
C GLY A 287 29.27 9.34 -3.37
N ILE A 288 29.02 9.10 -2.09
CA ILE A 288 29.47 7.85 -1.44
C ILE A 288 28.63 6.68 -1.95
N GLN A 289 29.30 5.62 -2.40
CA GLN A 289 28.66 4.37 -2.73
C GLN A 289 28.67 3.45 -1.51
N VAL A 290 27.50 2.87 -1.18
CA VAL A 290 27.35 1.99 -0.03
C VAL A 290 26.88 0.61 -0.49
N ALA A 291 27.67 -0.42 -0.22
CA ALA A 291 27.27 -1.81 -0.47
C ALA A 291 26.45 -2.34 0.72
N LEU A 292 25.17 -2.54 0.49
CA LEU A 292 24.20 -3.03 1.46
C LEU A 292 24.14 -4.57 1.51
N GLY A 293 24.24 -5.22 0.34
CA GLY A 293 24.01 -6.66 0.17
C GLY A 293 22.55 -7.07 0.30
N SER A 294 22.27 -8.23 0.90
CA SER A 294 20.91 -8.72 1.13
C SER A 294 20.16 -7.90 2.20
N PRO A 295 18.80 -7.83 2.16
CA PRO A 295 17.98 -7.02 3.06
C PRO A 295 17.83 -7.68 4.44
N THR A 296 18.96 -7.87 5.13
CA THR A 296 19.04 -8.40 6.50
C THR A 296 19.73 -7.40 7.41
N GLN A 297 19.36 -7.33 8.68
CA GLN A 297 19.95 -6.42 9.67
C GLN A 297 19.92 -4.93 9.20
N ILE A 298 18.83 -4.53 8.57
CA ILE A 298 18.72 -3.23 7.88
C ILE A 298 18.93 -2.07 8.84
N GLU A 299 18.32 -2.11 10.02
CA GLU A 299 18.48 -1.08 11.05
C GLU A 299 19.92 -0.93 11.55
N ASP A 300 20.64 -2.05 11.67
CA ASP A 300 22.05 -2.00 12.11
C ASP A 300 22.94 -1.46 10.98
N LYS A 301 22.66 -1.83 9.73
CA LYS A 301 23.32 -1.25 8.56
C LYS A 301 23.13 0.25 8.50
N GLU A 302 21.89 0.74 8.68
CA GLU A 302 21.57 2.15 8.69
C GLU A 302 22.36 2.92 9.77
N LYS A 303 22.34 2.43 11.01
CA LYS A 303 23.10 3.05 12.11
C LYS A 303 24.60 3.15 11.79
N VAL A 304 25.15 2.10 11.16
CA VAL A 304 26.56 2.12 10.73
C VAL A 304 26.79 3.12 9.61
N ILE A 305 25.90 3.17 8.61
CA ILE A 305 26.00 4.11 7.49
C ILE A 305 26.02 5.55 8.02
N LEU A 306 24.99 5.94 8.80
CA LEU A 306 24.87 7.29 9.33
C LEU A 306 26.08 7.69 10.17
N ARG A 307 26.53 6.81 11.07
CA ARG A 307 27.74 7.03 11.88
C ARG A 307 29.00 7.22 11.01
N MET A 308 29.18 6.38 10.00
CA MET A 308 30.36 6.41 9.15
C MET A 308 30.40 7.65 8.27
N ILE A 309 29.25 8.08 7.74
CA ILE A 309 29.14 9.32 6.96
C ILE A 309 29.50 10.52 7.83
N GLU A 310 29.01 10.58 9.05
CA GLU A 310 29.32 11.67 9.99
C GLU A 310 30.80 11.67 10.38
N GLN A 311 31.33 10.49 10.74
CA GLN A 311 32.72 10.36 11.24
C GLN A 311 33.77 10.63 10.16
N TYR A 312 33.51 10.27 8.90
CA TYR A 312 34.45 10.32 7.78
C TYR A 312 33.94 11.23 6.65
N ALA A 313 33.29 12.33 7.02
CA ALA A 313 32.76 13.32 6.06
C ALA A 313 33.86 13.84 5.13
N GLY A 314 33.68 13.65 3.83
CA GLY A 314 34.64 14.11 2.81
C GLY A 314 35.91 13.24 2.65
N GLU A 315 36.09 12.21 3.47
CA GLU A 315 37.27 11.32 3.38
C GLU A 315 36.94 9.97 2.72
N MET A 316 35.65 9.65 2.52
CA MET A 316 35.20 8.32 2.10
C MET A 316 34.50 8.38 0.75
N THR A 317 34.78 7.43 -0.13
CA THR A 317 34.10 7.26 -1.42
C THR A 317 33.25 6.00 -1.51
N TYR A 318 33.59 5.02 -0.67
CA TYR A 318 32.90 3.71 -0.67
C TYR A 318 32.81 3.17 0.73
N LEU A 319 31.65 2.60 1.06
CA LEU A 319 31.37 1.95 2.33
C LEU A 319 30.72 0.58 2.08
N ASN A 320 31.24 -0.46 2.72
CA ASN A 320 30.65 -1.78 2.69
C ASN A 320 30.06 -2.12 4.06
N VAL A 321 28.75 -2.27 4.12
CA VAL A 321 27.99 -2.63 5.33
C VAL A 321 27.23 -3.95 5.17
N ARG A 322 27.64 -4.80 4.23
CA ARG A 322 27.03 -6.14 4.09
C ARG A 322 27.02 -6.91 5.39
N VAL A 323 28.08 -6.72 6.18
CA VAL A 323 28.21 -7.21 7.57
C VAL A 323 28.34 -6.00 8.48
N PRO A 324 27.26 -5.54 9.13
CA PRO A 324 27.29 -4.28 9.89
C PRO A 324 28.22 -4.29 11.11
N SER A 325 28.54 -5.46 11.66
CA SER A 325 29.52 -5.60 12.76
C SER A 325 30.96 -5.42 12.31
N SER A 326 31.26 -5.46 11.00
CA SER A 326 32.61 -5.33 10.45
C SER A 326 32.59 -4.50 9.16
N PRO A 327 32.25 -3.21 9.24
CA PRO A 327 32.18 -2.35 8.06
C PRO A 327 33.58 -2.10 7.52
N THR A 328 33.69 -2.00 6.20
CA THR A 328 34.93 -1.60 5.51
C THR A 328 34.69 -0.41 4.61
N TYR A 329 35.65 0.46 4.48
CA TYR A 329 35.49 1.66 3.66
C TYR A 329 36.76 1.96 2.86
N ARG A 330 36.61 2.77 1.80
CA ARG A 330 37.71 3.24 0.97
C ARG A 330 37.83 4.75 1.14
N ARG A 331 39.02 5.22 1.44
CA ARG A 331 39.35 6.63 1.53
C ARG A 331 39.66 7.23 0.17
N VAL A 332 39.42 8.52 0.07
CA VAL A 332 39.89 9.33 -1.07
C VAL A 332 41.40 9.43 -1.00
N ALA A 333 42.09 9.04 -2.06
CA ALA A 333 43.52 9.27 -2.17
C ALA A 333 43.76 10.75 -2.50
N GLY A 334 44.10 11.53 -1.48
CA GLY A 334 44.64 12.88 -1.63
C GLY A 334 43.84 13.87 -2.52
N GLY A 335 42.88 14.58 -1.95
CA GLY A 335 42.40 15.83 -2.47
C GLY A 335 41.35 15.83 -3.58
N ASN A 336 40.97 14.71 -4.14
CA ASN A 336 39.94 14.60 -5.19
C ASN A 336 38.63 14.01 -4.67
N THR A 337 37.96 14.70 -3.77
CA THR A 337 36.53 14.47 -3.51
C THR A 337 35.73 15.14 -4.62
N GLN A 338 35.30 14.37 -5.59
CA GLN A 338 34.23 14.80 -6.45
C GLN A 338 32.91 14.57 -5.72
N ASN A 339 32.24 15.64 -5.36
CA ASN A 339 30.83 15.60 -5.00
C ASN A 339 30.06 15.30 -6.29
N GLY A 340 29.94 14.02 -6.60
CA GLY A 340 29.23 13.56 -7.78
C GLY A 340 27.82 13.10 -7.41
N THR A 341 26.94 13.09 -8.37
CA THR A 341 25.60 12.46 -8.30
C THR A 341 25.67 10.94 -8.21
N GLY A 342 26.89 10.37 -7.99
CA GLY A 342 27.13 8.95 -7.81
C GLY A 342 27.03 8.08 -9.06
N ILE A 343 26.71 8.65 -10.20
CA ILE A 343 26.82 7.99 -11.49
C ILE A 343 28.09 8.51 -12.14
N SER A 344 29.04 7.60 -12.40
CA SER A 344 30.25 7.91 -13.17
C SER A 344 29.82 8.30 -14.59
N THR A 345 29.62 9.58 -14.82
CA THR A 345 29.71 10.08 -16.20
C THR A 345 31.16 9.87 -16.60
N THR A 346 31.40 8.99 -17.54
CA THR A 346 32.71 8.87 -18.18
C THR A 346 32.95 10.18 -18.94
N SER A 347 33.52 11.14 -18.24
CA SER A 347 34.07 12.32 -18.86
C SER A 347 35.26 11.85 -19.64
N THR A 348 35.15 11.82 -20.95
CA THR A 348 36.28 11.69 -21.85
C THR A 348 37.21 12.89 -21.57
N SER A 349 38.20 12.66 -20.72
CA SER A 349 39.28 13.65 -20.52
C SER A 349 40.06 13.74 -21.83
N THR A 350 39.77 14.76 -22.60
CA THR A 350 40.67 15.22 -23.63
C THR A 350 41.94 15.68 -22.91
N ASN A 351 42.98 14.86 -22.99
CA ASN A 351 44.33 15.26 -22.60
C ASN A 351 44.78 16.41 -23.46
N GLN A 352 44.65 17.60 -22.96
CA GLN A 352 45.43 18.74 -23.42
C GLN A 352 46.79 18.65 -22.71
N SER A 353 47.78 18.15 -23.48
CA SER A 353 49.19 18.23 -23.10
C SER A 353 49.64 19.70 -23.26
N GLU A 354 49.78 20.37 -22.16
CA GLU A 354 50.62 21.59 -22.13
C GLU A 354 52.05 21.18 -21.77
N SER A 355 52.89 21.34 -22.80
CA SER A 355 54.34 21.27 -22.73
C SER A 355 54.88 22.43 -21.90
N THR A 356 55.69 22.16 -20.89
CA THR A 356 56.66 23.11 -20.39
C THR A 356 58.03 22.42 -20.33
N SER A 357 58.88 23.02 -21.13
CA SER A 357 60.28 22.74 -21.33
C SER A 357 61.11 22.87 -20.02
N GLN A 358 62.04 21.98 -19.79
CA GLN A 358 63.41 22.36 -19.33
C GLN A 358 64.41 21.24 -19.63
N GLU A 359 65.45 21.73 -20.22
CA GLU A 359 66.71 21.13 -20.65
C GLU A 359 67.42 20.35 -19.57
N GLU A 360 68.14 19.33 -19.91
CA GLU A 360 69.64 19.27 -19.97
C GLU A 360 70.17 17.90 -20.33
N GLN A 361 70.95 17.91 -21.40
CA GLN A 361 72.25 17.33 -21.72
C GLN A 361 72.55 15.84 -21.41
N GLY A 362 73.10 15.25 -22.45
CA GLY A 362 74.22 14.31 -22.41
C GLY A 362 73.96 13.00 -23.12
N GLU A 363 74.36 12.97 -24.28
CA GLU A 363 75.56 12.53 -24.98
C GLU A 363 75.51 11.11 -25.59
N LYS A 364 75.62 11.13 -26.94
CA LYS A 364 76.35 10.19 -27.84
C LYS A 364 76.14 8.67 -27.72
N THR A 365 75.91 7.97 -28.76
CA THR A 365 76.78 7.59 -29.89
C THR A 365 76.13 6.45 -30.70
N SER A 366 76.10 6.66 -32.01
CA SER A 366 76.48 5.84 -33.15
C SER A 366 75.61 4.64 -33.58
N GLN A 367 75.14 4.86 -34.78
CA GLN A 367 75.43 4.06 -36.01
C GLN A 367 74.90 2.62 -36.02
N THR A 368 74.33 2.07 -37.05
CA THR A 368 74.62 2.11 -38.49
C THR A 368 73.50 1.26 -39.15
N GLU A 369 72.99 1.76 -40.24
CA GLU A 369 72.76 1.05 -41.55
C GLU A 369 72.04 -0.31 -41.50
N GLU A 370 71.31 -0.70 -42.42
CA GLU A 370 71.06 -0.52 -43.84
C GLU A 370 69.86 -1.35 -44.22
N GLU A 371 69.15 -0.89 -45.04
CA GLU A 371 68.81 -1.20 -46.47
C GLU A 371 67.76 -2.29 -46.66
N THR A 372 66.86 -1.93 -47.43
CA THR A 372 66.53 -2.25 -48.82
C THR A 372 65.36 -3.20 -49.05
N SER A 373 64.50 -2.68 -49.81
CA SER A 373 63.90 -3.03 -51.07
C SER A 373 62.61 -3.83 -51.12
N GLN A 374 61.62 -3.15 -51.65
CA GLN A 374 60.97 -3.44 -52.96
C GLN A 374 60.37 -4.84 -53.09
N THR A 375 59.28 -5.06 -53.66
CA THR A 375 58.58 -4.56 -54.80
C THR A 375 57.35 -5.43 -55.09
N LYS A 376 56.30 -4.78 -55.62
CA LYS A 376 55.45 -5.25 -56.70
C LYS A 376 54.26 -6.18 -56.42
N LYS A 377 53.12 -5.63 -56.73
CA LYS A 377 52.29 -5.82 -57.94
C LYS A 377 51.74 -7.23 -58.12
N THR A 378 50.49 -7.47 -58.30
CA THR A 378 49.65 -7.27 -59.48
C THR A 378 48.33 -7.94 -59.17
N GLU A 379 47.19 -7.25 -59.31
CA GLU A 379 46.13 -7.46 -60.31
C GLU A 379 45.68 -8.94 -60.49
N THR A 380 44.45 -9.19 -60.42
CA THR A 380 43.50 -9.21 -61.56
C THR A 380 42.37 -10.17 -61.24
N ASP A 381 41.18 -9.64 -61.31
CA ASP A 381 40.01 -10.07 -62.10
C ASP A 381 39.21 -11.34 -61.78
N GLN A 382 37.96 -11.01 -61.80
CA GLN A 382 36.83 -11.62 -62.55
C GLN A 382 36.15 -12.87 -61.97
N GLN A 383 34.96 -12.59 -61.70
CA GLN A 383 33.72 -12.92 -62.43
C GLN A 383 33.05 -14.24 -62.04
N SER A 384 31.89 -14.03 -61.64
CA SER A 384 30.59 -14.45 -62.19
C SER A 384 29.99 -15.75 -61.71
N SER A 385 28.77 -15.58 -61.40
CA SER A 385 27.55 -16.28 -61.84
C SER A 385 27.08 -17.53 -61.10
N SER A 386 25.89 -17.39 -60.68
CA SER A 386 24.74 -18.30 -60.85
C SER A 386 24.72 -19.61 -60.04
N GLN A 387 23.92 -19.71 -59.13
CA GLN A 387 22.56 -20.31 -59.24
C GLN A 387 21.81 -20.04 -57.97
#